data_c7964b71f10d1fcc7bbcd20206c5ec69
#
_entry.id   c7964b71f10d1fcc7bbcd20206c5ec69
#
_cell.length_a   1.000
_cell.length_b   1.000
_cell.length_c   1.000
_cell.angle_alpha   90.00
_cell.angle_beta   90.00
_cell.angle_gamma   90.00
#
_symmetry.space_group_name_H-M   'P 1'
#
loop_
_entity.id
_entity.type
_entity.pdbx_description
1 polymer ?
#
loop_
_entity_poly.entity_id
_entity_poly.type
_entity_poly.pdbx_seq_one_letter_code
_entity_poly.pdbx_strand_id
1 'polypeptide(L)'
;MIGLGPTKVLDTYLTPENFSGTGITYMYIKEQRDTTRHWSNTYEHEVDLSNTHDRSHTINDLEITYNLYWARYYNFRPVLNGLKLQAGVATNLCAGAIYNMTSSNNPAQARAALNIMPSATATYGFHISRHHFTARYELNLPLVGVMFSPNYGQSYYEIFSRGNYDHNIVPTTFVSAPTFRQLASVDWHCTQKWALRLAYLGNYQQAQVNNLKQHTYTHRILLGITRSL
;
A
#
# COMPACT_ATOMS: atom_id res chain seq x y z
N MET A 1 -13.16 -5.12 -1.17
CA MET A 1 -12.74 -5.06 -2.59
C MET A 1 -11.73 -6.14 -2.86
N ILE A 2 -11.75 -6.69 -4.07
CA ILE A 2 -10.74 -7.62 -4.58
C ILE A 2 -10.25 -7.08 -5.91
N GLY A 3 -8.97 -7.14 -6.17
CA GLY A 3 -8.36 -6.60 -7.37
C GLY A 3 -7.24 -7.45 -7.95
N LEU A 4 -6.97 -7.22 -9.21
CA LEU A 4 -5.92 -7.87 -9.98
C LEU A 4 -5.10 -6.82 -10.73
N GLY A 5 -3.86 -7.13 -11.01
CA GLY A 5 -3.04 -6.29 -11.87
C GLY A 5 -1.54 -6.56 -11.78
N PRO A 6 -0.73 -5.82 -12.53
CA PRO A 6 0.71 -6.05 -12.60
C PRO A 6 1.45 -5.63 -11.34
N THR A 7 2.54 -6.34 -11.09
CA THR A 7 3.56 -6.03 -10.07
C THR A 7 4.94 -6.06 -10.70
N LYS A 8 5.80 -5.09 -10.31
CA LYS A 8 7.23 -5.09 -10.61
C LYS A 8 8.01 -5.03 -9.30
N VAL A 9 9.00 -5.89 -9.15
CA VAL A 9 9.81 -6.03 -7.95
C VAL A 9 11.29 -5.97 -8.30
N LEU A 10 12.05 -5.27 -7.49
CA LEU A 10 13.51 -5.37 -7.39
C LEU A 10 13.86 -5.49 -5.92
N ASP A 11 14.65 -6.48 -5.57
CA ASP A 11 15.25 -6.58 -4.25
C ASP A 11 16.68 -7.09 -4.36
N THR A 12 17.63 -6.16 -4.20
CA THR A 12 19.06 -6.48 -4.37
C THR A 12 19.65 -7.35 -3.26
N TYR A 13 18.88 -7.64 -2.21
CA TYR A 13 19.23 -8.68 -1.25
C TYR A 13 19.09 -10.09 -1.84
N LEU A 14 18.03 -10.30 -2.62
CA LEU A 14 17.75 -11.58 -3.28
C LEU A 14 18.51 -11.70 -4.61
N THR A 15 18.39 -10.67 -5.46
CA THR A 15 19.02 -10.62 -6.80
C THR A 15 19.02 -9.19 -7.32
N PRO A 16 20.02 -8.80 -8.11
CA PRO A 16 20.06 -7.47 -8.74
C PRO A 16 19.12 -7.34 -9.94
N GLU A 17 18.34 -8.36 -10.27
CA GLU A 17 17.44 -8.38 -11.43
C GLU A 17 16.06 -7.82 -11.10
N ASN A 18 15.38 -7.29 -12.14
CA ASN A 18 14.00 -6.86 -12.04
C ASN A 18 13.05 -8.02 -12.35
N PHE A 19 12.08 -8.22 -11.47
CA PHE A 19 11.00 -9.18 -11.62
C PHE A 19 9.72 -8.46 -12.02
N SER A 20 8.91 -9.13 -12.84
CA SER A 20 7.60 -8.63 -13.25
C SER A 20 6.58 -9.76 -13.27
N GLY A 21 5.34 -9.46 -12.94
CA GLY A 21 4.29 -10.45 -12.91
C GLY A 21 2.95 -9.85 -12.56
N THR A 22 2.10 -10.66 -11.98
CA THR A 22 0.73 -10.28 -11.61
C THR A 22 0.48 -10.60 -10.14
N GLY A 23 -0.45 -9.87 -9.55
CA GLY A 23 -0.87 -10.12 -8.18
C GLY A 23 -2.35 -9.85 -7.99
N ILE A 24 -2.83 -10.33 -6.84
CA ILE A 24 -4.17 -10.14 -6.34
C ILE A 24 -4.12 -9.36 -5.04
N THR A 25 -5.02 -8.39 -4.87
CA THR A 25 -5.16 -7.60 -3.65
C THR A 25 -6.55 -7.78 -3.07
N TYR A 26 -6.61 -8.05 -1.77
CA TYR A 26 -7.82 -7.89 -0.96
C TYR A 26 -7.72 -6.62 -0.14
N MET A 27 -8.80 -5.81 -0.13
CA MET A 27 -8.84 -4.55 0.59
C MET A 27 -10.16 -4.38 1.33
N TYR A 28 -10.06 -4.01 2.61
CA TYR A 28 -11.19 -3.63 3.45
C TYR A 28 -10.96 -2.23 4.01
N ILE A 29 -11.93 -1.32 3.80
CA ILE A 29 -11.87 0.07 4.26
C ILE A 29 -13.08 0.33 5.16
N LYS A 30 -12.83 0.90 6.34
CA LYS A 30 -13.84 1.39 7.29
C LYS A 30 -13.60 2.86 7.57
N GLU A 31 -14.56 3.71 7.21
CA GLU A 31 -14.55 5.12 7.54
C GLU A 31 -15.53 5.42 8.68
N GLN A 32 -15.06 6.11 9.69
CA GLN A 32 -15.86 6.56 10.83
C GLN A 32 -15.87 8.08 10.87
N ARG A 33 -17.04 8.67 10.63
CA ARG A 33 -17.24 10.12 10.73
C ARG A 33 -17.92 10.47 12.03
N ASP A 34 -17.35 11.43 12.74
CA ASP A 34 -18.05 12.11 13.81
C ASP A 34 -18.88 13.25 13.19
N THR A 35 -20.19 13.13 13.22
CA THR A 35 -21.11 14.12 12.66
C THR A 35 -21.11 15.45 13.41
N THR A 36 -20.62 15.45 14.65
CA THR A 36 -20.54 16.63 15.53
C THR A 36 -19.20 17.35 15.43
N ARG A 37 -18.17 16.69 14.91
CA ARG A 37 -16.79 17.20 14.83
C ARG A 37 -16.30 17.19 13.38
N HIS A 38 -15.36 18.09 13.10
CA HIS A 38 -14.70 18.16 11.79
C HIS A 38 -13.66 17.05 11.58
N TRP A 39 -13.74 15.92 12.28
CA TRP A 39 -12.75 14.84 12.22
C TRP A 39 -13.37 13.53 11.78
N SER A 40 -12.62 12.76 11.04
CA SER A 40 -12.95 11.38 10.68
C SER A 40 -11.72 10.48 10.82
N ASN A 41 -11.98 9.20 11.08
CA ASN A 41 -10.95 8.17 11.11
C ASN A 41 -11.23 7.17 9.98
N THR A 42 -10.15 6.71 9.34
CA THR A 42 -10.21 5.66 8.34
C THR A 42 -9.28 4.54 8.76
N TYR A 43 -9.78 3.32 8.68
CA TYR A 43 -9.02 2.08 8.90
C TYR A 43 -9.05 1.30 7.60
N GLU A 44 -7.88 0.86 7.15
CA GLU A 44 -7.77 0.09 5.93
C GLU A 44 -6.85 -1.11 6.15
N HIS A 45 -7.33 -2.28 5.72
CA HIS A 45 -6.56 -3.52 5.66
C HIS A 45 -6.36 -3.89 4.21
N GLU A 46 -5.12 -4.06 3.82
CA GLU A 46 -4.72 -4.44 2.46
C GLU A 46 -3.81 -5.67 2.53
N VAL A 47 -4.19 -6.73 1.82
CA VAL A 47 -3.37 -7.92 1.61
C VAL A 47 -3.06 -8.01 0.14
N ASP A 48 -1.79 -8.06 -0.22
CA ASP A 48 -1.34 -8.25 -1.60
C ASP A 48 -0.56 -9.56 -1.71
N LEU A 49 -0.87 -10.33 -2.75
CA LEU A 49 -0.19 -11.55 -3.14
C LEU A 49 0.25 -11.38 -4.58
N SER A 50 1.54 -11.45 -4.84
CA SER A 50 2.10 -11.28 -6.19
C SER A 50 3.03 -12.45 -6.54
N ASN A 51 2.89 -12.94 -7.76
CA ASN A 51 3.82 -13.90 -8.36
C ASN A 51 4.54 -13.18 -9.50
N THR A 52 5.85 -13.08 -9.38
CA THR A 52 6.71 -12.38 -10.34
C THR A 52 7.84 -13.28 -10.80
N HIS A 53 8.37 -13.02 -11.97
CA HIS A 53 9.45 -13.77 -12.57
C HIS A 53 10.48 -12.83 -13.19
N ASP A 54 11.69 -13.32 -13.35
CA ASP A 54 12.77 -12.68 -14.09
C ASP A 54 12.44 -12.59 -15.60
N ARG A 55 13.29 -11.89 -16.35
CA ARG A 55 13.08 -11.71 -17.80
C ARG A 55 13.14 -13.02 -18.59
N SER A 56 13.88 -14.00 -18.10
CA SER A 56 14.04 -15.32 -18.75
C SER A 56 12.97 -16.34 -18.33
N HIS A 57 12.11 -16.00 -17.37
CA HIS A 57 11.13 -16.90 -16.76
C HIS A 57 11.74 -18.16 -16.11
N THR A 58 12.98 -18.04 -15.66
CA THR A 58 13.69 -19.15 -15.00
C THR A 58 13.63 -19.05 -13.48
N ILE A 59 13.44 -17.85 -12.94
CA ILE A 59 13.38 -17.55 -11.52
C ILE A 59 12.02 -16.97 -11.19
N ASN A 60 11.38 -17.50 -10.14
CA ASN A 60 10.08 -17.04 -9.67
C ASN A 60 10.17 -16.55 -8.23
N ASP A 61 9.56 -15.38 -7.97
CA ASP A 61 9.37 -14.81 -6.65
C ASP A 61 7.88 -14.76 -6.28
N LEU A 62 7.60 -15.19 -5.07
CA LEU A 62 6.29 -15.02 -4.45
C LEU A 62 6.39 -13.92 -3.38
N GLU A 63 5.63 -12.85 -3.54
CA GLU A 63 5.52 -11.78 -2.55
C GLU A 63 4.17 -11.83 -1.86
N ILE A 64 4.19 -11.73 -0.53
CA ILE A 64 3.01 -11.51 0.30
C ILE A 64 3.25 -10.30 1.18
N THR A 65 2.34 -9.34 1.16
CA THR A 65 2.37 -8.18 2.05
C THR A 65 1.01 -7.91 2.66
N TYR A 66 1.03 -7.55 3.93
CA TYR A 66 -0.10 -7.02 4.67
C TYR A 66 0.20 -5.59 5.07
N ASN A 67 -0.71 -4.67 4.76
CA ASN A 67 -0.64 -3.29 5.16
C ASN A 67 -1.87 -2.92 5.99
N LEU A 68 -1.63 -2.34 7.15
CA LEU A 68 -2.65 -1.71 7.98
C LEU A 68 -2.45 -0.21 7.92
N TYR A 69 -3.46 0.53 7.45
CA TYR A 69 -3.47 1.99 7.48
C TYR A 69 -4.48 2.46 8.51
N TRP A 70 -4.07 3.42 9.31
CA TRP A 70 -4.93 4.21 10.17
C TRP A 70 -4.72 5.68 9.88
N ALA A 71 -5.77 6.36 9.46
CA ALA A 71 -5.73 7.78 9.12
C ALA A 71 -6.71 8.58 9.94
N ARG A 72 -6.30 9.78 10.35
CA ARG A 72 -7.15 10.78 10.97
C ARG A 72 -7.17 12.02 10.10
N TYR A 73 -8.36 12.38 9.62
CA TYR A 73 -8.58 13.48 8.69
C TYR A 73 -9.36 14.62 9.33
N TYR A 74 -8.97 15.83 9.01
CA TYR A 74 -9.79 17.02 9.19
C TYR A 74 -10.68 17.21 7.95
N ASN A 75 -11.99 17.36 8.16
CA ASN A 75 -12.98 17.55 7.11
C ASN A 75 -13.15 19.05 6.86
N PHE A 76 -12.69 19.53 5.72
CA PHE A 76 -12.87 20.93 5.34
C PHE A 76 -14.32 21.23 5.03
N ARG A 77 -14.72 22.49 5.22
CA ARG A 77 -16.02 22.95 4.76
C ARG A 77 -16.09 22.85 3.23
N PRO A 78 -17.23 22.44 2.66
CA PRO A 78 -17.35 22.32 1.22
C PRO A 78 -17.06 23.66 0.52
N VAL A 79 -16.12 23.66 -0.42
CA VAL A 79 -15.80 24.83 -1.26
C VAL A 79 -16.75 24.90 -2.46
N LEU A 80 -17.16 23.72 -2.96
CA LEU A 80 -18.10 23.54 -4.06
C LEU A 80 -19.17 22.54 -3.67
N ASN A 81 -20.38 22.71 -4.21
CA ASN A 81 -21.47 21.75 -4.01
C ASN A 81 -21.04 20.36 -4.49
N GLY A 82 -21.17 19.37 -3.60
CA GLY A 82 -20.80 17.98 -3.87
C GLY A 82 -19.32 17.62 -3.66
N LEU A 83 -18.41 18.61 -3.53
CA LEU A 83 -16.98 18.36 -3.29
C LEU A 83 -16.67 18.37 -1.79
N LYS A 84 -16.09 17.29 -1.28
CA LYS A 84 -15.59 17.16 0.09
C LYS A 84 -14.09 16.94 0.04
N LEU A 85 -13.35 17.77 0.76
CA LEU A 85 -11.91 17.69 0.90
C LEU A 85 -11.56 17.32 2.34
N GLN A 86 -10.58 16.44 2.49
CA GLN A 86 -10.07 16.03 3.79
C GLN A 86 -8.53 15.99 3.69
N ALA A 87 -7.85 16.43 4.72
CA ALA A 87 -6.40 16.26 4.86
C ALA A 87 -6.07 15.89 6.30
N GLY A 88 -5.01 15.13 6.47
CA GLY A 88 -4.63 14.64 7.78
C GLY A 88 -3.35 13.85 7.77
N VAL A 89 -3.22 13.01 8.77
CA VAL A 89 -2.08 12.12 8.96
C VAL A 89 -2.56 10.68 8.98
N ALA A 90 -1.84 9.83 8.26
CA ALA A 90 -1.99 8.39 8.31
C ALA A 90 -0.74 7.72 8.87
N THR A 91 -0.91 6.57 9.49
CA THR A 91 0.15 5.63 9.82
C THR A 91 -0.04 4.37 9.00
N ASN A 92 1.05 3.76 8.56
CA ASN A 92 1.04 2.47 7.88
C ASN A 92 1.96 1.51 8.63
N LEU A 93 1.42 0.35 8.97
CA LEU A 93 2.19 -0.82 9.39
C LEU A 93 2.20 -1.81 8.23
N CYS A 94 3.39 -2.09 7.71
CA CYS A 94 3.62 -3.08 6.67
C CYS A 94 4.32 -4.29 7.27
N ALA A 95 3.84 -5.49 6.93
CA ALA A 95 4.48 -6.77 7.26
C ALA A 95 4.32 -7.74 6.08
N GLY A 96 5.38 -8.47 5.75
CA GLY A 96 5.34 -9.40 4.63
C GLY A 96 6.69 -10.05 4.35
N ALA A 97 6.76 -10.72 3.22
CA ALA A 97 7.98 -11.34 2.74
C ALA A 97 7.96 -11.51 1.21
N ILE A 98 9.16 -11.56 0.63
CA ILE A 98 9.38 -12.11 -0.70
C ILE A 98 10.11 -13.43 -0.53
N TYR A 99 9.70 -14.42 -1.28
CA TYR A 99 10.32 -15.74 -1.32
C TYR A 99 10.71 -16.10 -2.75
N ASN A 100 12.01 -16.24 -2.98
CA ASN A 100 12.54 -16.73 -4.26
C ASN A 100 12.41 -18.24 -4.30
N MET A 101 11.54 -18.76 -5.15
CA MET A 101 11.20 -20.18 -5.22
C MET A 101 12.30 -21.04 -5.87
N THR A 102 13.31 -20.43 -6.46
CA THR A 102 14.34 -21.09 -7.23
C THR A 102 15.70 -21.12 -6.49
N SER A 103 15.92 -20.14 -5.59
CA SER A 103 17.17 -20.03 -4.84
C SER A 103 17.17 -20.95 -3.63
N SER A 104 18.27 -21.68 -3.42
CA SER A 104 18.50 -22.50 -2.21
C SER A 104 19.25 -21.75 -1.10
N ASN A 105 19.88 -20.61 -1.41
CA ASN A 105 20.65 -19.80 -0.47
C ASN A 105 19.96 -18.46 -0.21
N ASN A 106 19.59 -18.20 1.05
CA ASN A 106 18.87 -16.99 1.48
C ASN A 106 17.66 -16.66 0.58
N PRO A 107 16.69 -17.58 0.41
CA PRO A 107 15.61 -17.41 -0.56
C PRO A 107 14.55 -16.38 -0.12
N ALA A 108 14.61 -15.89 1.12
CA ALA A 108 13.56 -15.05 1.69
C ALA A 108 14.07 -13.66 2.08
N GLN A 109 13.25 -12.66 1.84
CA GLN A 109 13.43 -11.29 2.33
C GLN A 109 12.20 -10.83 3.07
N ALA A 110 12.34 -10.46 4.35
CA ALA A 110 11.25 -9.90 5.14
C ALA A 110 10.95 -8.46 4.74
N ARG A 111 9.68 -8.12 4.76
CA ARG A 111 9.16 -6.78 4.57
C ARG A 111 8.50 -6.33 5.86
N ALA A 112 9.13 -5.40 6.58
CA ALA A 112 8.54 -4.82 7.78
C ALA A 112 8.85 -3.33 7.82
N ALA A 113 7.82 -2.50 7.97
CA ALA A 113 7.97 -1.05 8.04
C ALA A 113 6.83 -0.43 8.84
N LEU A 114 7.14 0.69 9.51
CA LEU A 114 6.16 1.57 10.13
C LEU A 114 6.40 2.98 9.60
N ASN A 115 5.38 3.57 8.98
CA ASN A 115 5.47 4.87 8.34
C ASN A 115 4.45 5.86 8.91
N ILE A 116 4.83 7.13 8.96
CA ILE A 116 3.94 8.27 9.20
C ILE A 116 3.90 9.09 7.92
N MET A 117 2.69 9.41 7.47
CA MET A 117 2.47 10.02 6.17
C MET A 117 1.38 11.09 6.21
N PRO A 118 1.57 12.28 5.64
CA PRO A 118 0.47 13.13 5.25
C PRO A 118 -0.42 12.39 4.26
N SER A 119 -1.70 12.61 4.43
CA SER A 119 -2.73 11.99 3.62
C SER A 119 -3.80 13.00 3.28
N ALA A 120 -4.30 12.96 2.04
CA ALA A 120 -5.37 13.80 1.58
C ALA A 120 -6.38 13.01 0.78
N THR A 121 -7.66 13.38 0.90
CA THR A 121 -8.74 12.80 0.10
C THR A 121 -9.62 13.89 -0.51
N ALA A 122 -10.08 13.63 -1.73
CA ALA A 122 -11.10 14.41 -2.40
C ALA A 122 -12.26 13.49 -2.78
N THR A 123 -13.47 13.85 -2.43
CA THR A 123 -14.68 13.08 -2.74
C THR A 123 -15.70 13.99 -3.42
N TYR A 124 -16.21 13.57 -4.58
CA TYR A 124 -17.19 14.33 -5.35
C TYR A 124 -18.40 13.47 -5.68
N GLY A 125 -19.58 13.95 -5.25
CA GLY A 125 -20.87 13.34 -5.56
C GLY A 125 -21.48 13.96 -6.80
N PHE A 126 -21.95 13.15 -7.75
CA PHE A 126 -22.58 13.60 -8.98
C PHE A 126 -23.68 12.63 -9.44
N HIS A 127 -24.52 13.11 -10.37
CA HIS A 127 -25.59 12.33 -10.94
C HIS A 127 -25.41 12.19 -12.46
N ILE A 128 -25.66 10.99 -12.97
CA ILE A 128 -25.79 10.74 -14.40
C ILE A 128 -27.19 10.16 -14.60
N SER A 129 -28.06 10.93 -15.26
CA SER A 129 -29.48 10.60 -15.39
C SER A 129 -30.13 10.41 -14.00
N ARG A 130 -30.62 9.20 -13.71
CA ARG A 130 -31.27 8.85 -12.43
C ARG A 130 -30.35 8.19 -11.43
N HIS A 131 -29.08 8.00 -11.78
CA HIS A 131 -28.12 7.27 -10.95
C HIS A 131 -27.22 8.25 -10.22
N HIS A 132 -26.97 7.96 -8.95
CA HIS A 132 -26.04 8.70 -8.12
C HIS A 132 -24.67 7.99 -8.10
N PHE A 133 -23.61 8.78 -8.28
CA PHE A 133 -22.22 8.31 -8.25
C PHE A 133 -21.42 9.15 -7.25
N THR A 134 -20.39 8.53 -6.69
CA THR A 134 -19.40 9.22 -5.86
C THR A 134 -18.00 8.84 -6.37
N ALA A 135 -17.24 9.82 -6.85
CA ALA A 135 -15.83 9.67 -7.14
C ALA A 135 -15.01 10.02 -5.90
N ARG A 136 -13.98 9.24 -5.58
CA ARG A 136 -13.04 9.51 -4.49
C ARG A 136 -11.61 9.31 -4.98
N TYR A 137 -10.73 10.24 -4.61
CA TYR A 137 -9.29 10.13 -4.78
C TYR A 137 -8.61 10.28 -3.42
N GLU A 138 -7.65 9.41 -3.14
CA GLU A 138 -6.84 9.42 -1.92
C GLU A 138 -5.38 9.35 -2.30
N LEU A 139 -4.55 10.17 -1.64
CA LEU A 139 -3.10 10.22 -1.80
C LEU A 139 -2.43 10.13 -0.44
N ASN A 140 -1.45 9.22 -0.32
CA ASN A 140 -0.62 9.02 0.87
C ASN A 140 0.85 9.14 0.49
N LEU A 141 1.60 9.97 1.24
CA LEU A 141 3.02 10.29 0.99
C LEU A 141 3.84 10.03 2.26
N PRO A 142 4.43 8.83 2.45
CA PRO A 142 5.30 8.56 3.59
C PRO A 142 6.45 9.57 3.68
N LEU A 143 6.53 10.29 4.81
CA LEU A 143 7.58 11.27 5.05
C LEU A 143 8.70 10.71 5.92
N VAL A 144 8.33 10.00 6.99
CA VAL A 144 9.24 9.42 7.95
C VAL A 144 8.74 8.05 8.38
N GLY A 145 9.68 7.17 8.72
CA GLY A 145 9.35 5.84 9.18
C GLY A 145 10.56 5.10 9.71
N VAL A 146 10.35 3.84 9.98
CA VAL A 146 11.39 2.86 10.26
C VAL A 146 11.10 1.61 9.48
N MET A 147 12.15 0.95 8.98
CA MET A 147 12.00 -0.32 8.29
C MET A 147 13.05 -1.32 8.74
N PHE A 148 12.71 -2.59 8.62
CA PHE A 148 13.67 -3.68 8.75
C PHE A 148 14.41 -3.86 7.42
N SER A 149 15.72 -3.95 7.50
CA SER A 149 16.58 -4.28 6.36
C SER A 149 17.84 -5.01 6.86
N PRO A 150 18.20 -6.16 6.29
CA PRO A 150 19.54 -6.71 6.48
C PRO A 150 20.59 -5.72 5.98
N ASN A 151 21.83 -5.89 6.42
CA ASN A 151 22.97 -5.27 5.77
C ASN A 151 23.34 -6.02 4.49
N TYR A 152 24.02 -5.35 3.57
CA TYR A 152 24.57 -6.02 2.38
C TYR A 152 25.46 -7.22 2.77
N GLY A 153 25.15 -8.41 2.26
CA GLY A 153 25.85 -9.64 2.56
C GLY A 153 25.51 -10.30 3.91
N GLN A 154 24.66 -9.69 4.74
CA GLN A 154 24.23 -10.26 6.03
C GLN A 154 23.12 -11.29 5.82
N SER A 155 23.28 -12.48 6.40
CA SER A 155 22.27 -13.54 6.33
C SER A 155 21.25 -13.45 7.48
N TYR A 156 20.04 -13.98 7.27
CA TYR A 156 19.05 -14.13 8.33
C TYR A 156 19.51 -15.01 9.49
N TYR A 157 20.40 -16.00 9.21
CA TYR A 157 21.02 -16.80 10.25
C TYR A 157 21.89 -15.96 11.18
N GLU A 158 22.67 -15.02 10.64
CA GLU A 158 23.49 -14.10 11.47
C GLU A 158 22.61 -13.18 12.31
N ILE A 159 21.49 -12.70 11.75
CA ILE A 159 20.57 -11.83 12.48
C ILE A 159 19.89 -12.61 13.61
N PHE A 160 19.16 -13.69 13.28
CA PHE A 160 18.24 -14.32 14.24
C PHE A 160 18.87 -15.44 15.06
N SER A 161 19.91 -16.11 14.57
CA SER A 161 20.55 -17.21 15.30
C SER A 161 21.81 -16.78 16.03
N ARG A 162 22.57 -15.81 15.49
CA ARG A 162 23.78 -15.28 16.13
C ARG A 162 23.56 -13.97 16.88
N GLY A 163 22.37 -13.36 16.78
CA GLY A 163 22.03 -12.13 17.46
C GLY A 163 22.75 -10.89 16.92
N ASN A 164 23.18 -10.91 15.67
CA ASN A 164 23.80 -9.75 15.03
C ASN A 164 22.72 -8.82 14.47
N TYR A 165 22.22 -7.92 15.31
CA TYR A 165 21.14 -6.97 14.97
C TYR A 165 21.66 -5.60 14.56
N ASP A 166 22.94 -5.46 14.22
CA ASP A 166 23.53 -4.17 13.90
C ASP A 166 22.85 -3.53 12.69
N HIS A 167 22.31 -2.31 12.90
CA HIS A 167 21.65 -1.48 11.90
C HIS A 167 20.52 -2.16 11.08
N ASN A 168 19.86 -3.20 11.61
CA ASN A 168 18.74 -3.86 10.92
C ASN A 168 17.42 -3.10 11.04
N ILE A 169 17.27 -2.19 12.00
CA ILE A 169 16.16 -1.25 12.09
C ILE A 169 16.65 0.11 11.60
N VAL A 170 16.18 0.51 10.43
CA VAL A 170 16.70 1.69 9.73
C VAL A 170 15.64 2.79 9.72
N PRO A 171 15.94 4.00 10.25
CA PRO A 171 15.09 5.16 10.05
C PRO A 171 15.01 5.50 8.55
N THR A 172 13.81 5.79 8.08
CA THR A 172 13.54 6.15 6.69
C THR A 172 12.93 7.54 6.58
N THR A 173 13.25 8.21 5.49
CA THR A 173 12.67 9.50 5.11
C THR A 173 12.19 9.42 3.68
N PHE A 174 11.47 10.42 3.20
CA PHE A 174 11.08 10.50 1.80
C PHE A 174 12.28 10.46 0.83
N VAL A 175 13.48 10.84 1.26
CA VAL A 175 14.71 10.77 0.44
C VAL A 175 15.24 9.34 0.34
N SER A 176 15.32 8.61 1.47
CA SER A 176 15.84 7.24 1.50
C SER A 176 14.79 6.18 1.07
N ALA A 177 13.50 6.50 1.20
CA ALA A 177 12.39 5.64 0.83
C ALA A 177 11.27 6.45 0.14
N PRO A 178 11.52 6.96 -1.10
CA PRO A 178 10.53 7.75 -1.84
C PRO A 178 9.36 6.85 -2.25
N THR A 179 8.33 6.86 -1.44
CA THR A 179 7.15 6.00 -1.57
C THR A 179 5.92 6.89 -1.76
N PHE A 180 4.98 6.47 -2.58
CA PHE A 180 3.64 7.06 -2.56
C PHE A 180 2.58 6.01 -2.90
N ARG A 181 1.38 6.23 -2.38
CA ARG A 181 0.22 5.40 -2.61
C ARG A 181 -0.97 6.26 -3.01
N GLN A 182 -1.68 5.84 -4.04
CA GLN A 182 -2.90 6.49 -4.52
C GLN A 182 -4.02 5.48 -4.69
N LEU A 183 -5.24 5.89 -4.32
CA LEU A 183 -6.45 5.12 -4.52
C LEU A 183 -7.51 6.02 -5.16
N ALA A 184 -7.87 5.74 -6.41
CA ALA A 184 -8.98 6.37 -7.10
C ALA A 184 -10.16 5.41 -7.15
N SER A 185 -11.38 5.86 -6.85
CA SER A 185 -12.55 4.99 -6.90
C SER A 185 -13.80 5.73 -7.37
N VAL A 186 -14.72 4.96 -7.96
CA VAL A 186 -16.06 5.42 -8.31
C VAL A 186 -17.06 4.43 -7.72
N ASP A 187 -17.99 4.95 -6.95
CA ASP A 187 -19.10 4.22 -6.34
C ASP A 187 -20.38 4.50 -7.14
N TRP A 188 -21.04 3.46 -7.62
CA TRP A 188 -22.38 3.53 -8.15
C TRP A 188 -23.38 3.12 -7.06
N HIS A 189 -24.18 4.07 -6.61
CA HIS A 189 -25.18 3.86 -5.56
C HIS A 189 -26.40 3.13 -6.12
N CYS A 190 -26.47 1.82 -5.91
CA CYS A 190 -27.60 0.99 -6.36
C CYS A 190 -28.82 1.19 -5.45
N THR A 191 -28.58 1.44 -4.15
CA THR A 191 -29.61 1.72 -3.13
C THR A 191 -29.10 2.80 -2.17
N GLN A 192 -29.94 3.24 -1.23
CA GLN A 192 -29.53 4.20 -0.20
C GLN A 192 -28.41 3.67 0.72
N LYS A 193 -28.28 2.34 0.85
CA LYS A 193 -27.31 1.68 1.76
C LYS A 193 -26.16 1.02 1.04
N TRP A 194 -26.30 0.66 -0.25
CA TRP A 194 -25.33 -0.15 -0.97
C TRP A 194 -24.88 0.51 -2.26
N ALA A 195 -23.59 0.46 -2.51
CA ALA A 195 -23.01 0.86 -3.78
C ALA A 195 -22.00 -0.18 -4.28
N LEU A 196 -21.87 -0.30 -5.60
CA LEU A 196 -20.80 -1.02 -6.26
C LEU A 196 -19.63 -0.07 -6.46
N ARG A 197 -18.43 -0.53 -6.14
CA ARG A 197 -17.19 0.24 -6.26
C ARG A 197 -16.28 -0.36 -7.32
N LEU A 198 -15.85 0.48 -8.24
CA LEU A 198 -14.70 0.26 -9.10
C LEU A 198 -13.56 1.15 -8.59
N ALA A 199 -12.37 0.58 -8.40
CA ALA A 199 -11.23 1.36 -7.94
C ALA A 199 -9.92 1.00 -8.67
N TYR A 200 -8.99 1.95 -8.67
CA TYR A 200 -7.61 1.79 -9.08
C TYR A 200 -6.70 2.09 -7.89
N LEU A 201 -5.83 1.14 -7.56
CA LEU A 201 -4.76 1.30 -6.60
C LEU A 201 -3.42 1.36 -7.32
N GLY A 202 -2.65 2.42 -7.07
CA GLY A 202 -1.25 2.53 -7.43
C GLY A 202 -0.41 2.64 -6.15
N ASN A 203 0.45 1.65 -5.89
CA ASN A 203 1.33 1.63 -4.73
C ASN A 203 2.77 1.50 -5.20
N TYR A 204 3.60 2.52 -4.92
CA TYR A 204 4.98 2.63 -5.37
C TYR A 204 5.88 2.70 -4.14
N GLN A 205 6.38 1.55 -3.72
CA GLN A 205 7.27 1.42 -2.57
C GLN A 205 8.71 1.36 -3.06
N GLN A 206 9.56 2.20 -2.52
CA GLN A 206 10.99 2.24 -2.83
C GLN A 206 11.77 2.46 -1.54
N ALA A 207 12.97 1.89 -1.47
CA ALA A 207 13.95 2.23 -0.45
C ALA A 207 15.36 1.93 -0.93
N GLN A 208 16.31 2.74 -0.45
CA GLN A 208 17.73 2.49 -0.58
C GLN A 208 18.37 2.68 0.78
N VAL A 209 18.61 1.57 1.47
CA VAL A 209 19.13 1.52 2.84
C VAL A 209 20.11 0.35 2.98
N ASN A 210 21.06 0.44 3.89
CA ASN A 210 22.07 -0.60 4.18
C ASN A 210 22.79 -1.13 2.91
N ASN A 211 23.04 -0.23 1.94
CA ASN A 211 23.59 -0.56 0.62
C ASN A 211 22.72 -1.54 -0.21
N LEU A 212 21.47 -1.71 0.18
CA LEU A 212 20.46 -2.48 -0.54
C LEU A 212 19.44 -1.55 -1.19
N LYS A 213 19.05 -1.87 -2.42
CA LYS A 213 17.99 -1.19 -3.16
C LYS A 213 16.80 -2.13 -3.29
N GLN A 214 15.63 -1.61 -2.97
CA GLN A 214 14.39 -2.35 -3.17
C GLN A 214 13.31 -1.44 -3.74
N HIS A 215 12.46 -2.00 -4.61
CA HIS A 215 11.21 -1.38 -5.00
C HIS A 215 10.15 -2.44 -5.31
N THR A 216 8.90 -2.11 -4.99
CA THR A 216 7.71 -2.83 -5.41
C THR A 216 6.73 -1.83 -5.99
N TYR A 217 6.39 -1.97 -7.27
CA TYR A 217 5.40 -1.15 -7.97
C TYR A 217 4.18 -1.99 -8.27
N THR A 218 3.08 -1.64 -7.66
CA THR A 218 1.82 -2.37 -7.74
C THR A 218 0.75 -1.52 -8.39
N HIS A 219 0.07 -2.06 -9.39
CA HIS A 219 -1.11 -1.48 -10.00
C HIS A 219 -2.25 -2.48 -9.93
N ARG A 220 -3.41 -2.09 -9.40
CA ARG A 220 -4.57 -2.97 -9.27
C ARG A 220 -5.84 -2.29 -9.73
N ILE A 221 -6.65 -3.01 -10.47
CA ILE A 221 -8.05 -2.67 -10.68
C ILE A 221 -8.86 -3.51 -9.70
N LEU A 222 -9.64 -2.85 -8.85
CA LEU A 222 -10.40 -3.48 -7.77
C LEU A 222 -11.89 -3.32 -8.00
N LEU A 223 -12.63 -4.37 -7.70
CA LEU A 223 -14.09 -4.37 -7.63
C LEU A 223 -14.53 -4.66 -6.20
N GLY A 224 -15.60 -4.03 -5.76
CA GLY A 224 -16.10 -4.23 -4.41
C GLY A 224 -17.47 -3.65 -4.18
N ILE A 225 -17.89 -3.79 -2.94
CA ILE A 225 -19.18 -3.31 -2.45
C ILE A 225 -18.91 -2.36 -1.29
N THR A 226 -19.63 -1.24 -1.25
CA THR A 226 -19.63 -0.32 -0.12
C THR A 226 -21.00 -0.30 0.55
N ARG A 227 -21.00 -0.15 1.86
CA ARG A 227 -22.22 -0.03 2.67
C ARG A 227 -22.15 1.22 3.53
N SER A 228 -23.17 2.07 3.41
CA SER A 228 -23.41 3.18 4.35
C SER A 228 -24.16 2.64 5.58
N LEU A 229 -23.65 2.93 6.77
CA LEU A 229 -24.26 2.58 8.05
C LEU A 229 -25.09 3.74 8.58
#